data_f8918fc226cb96b7fd7ded8fbd11b84b
#
_entry.id   f8918fc226cb96b7fd7ded8fbd11b84b
#
_cell.length_a   1.000
_cell.length_b   1.000
_cell.length_c   1.000
_cell.angle_alpha   90.00
_cell.angle_beta   90.00
_cell.angle_gamma   90.00
#
_symmetry.space_group_name_H-M   'P 1'
#
loop_
_entity.id
_entity.type
_entity.pdbx_description
1 polymer ?
#
loop_
_entity_poly.entity_id
_entity_poly.type
_entity_poly.pdbx_seq_one_letter_code
_entity_poly.pdbx_strand_id
1 'polypeptide(L)'
;MRSSIAKTAGLLLLIGGIGLCLWNTSWSAAPKSNATAPSQLAQDMIGTWILVGEPGAVTEAPATGGRLKFFTRNHWCITQADPTNGVVIYHHGGTYTLSGDQYAETIEYANENTRCLIKKTHNFNIKVEGDTMTQVGHDNPWTEVWKRLE
;
A
#
# COMPACT_ATOMS: atom_id res chain seq x y z
N MET A 1 -56.19 -48.40 -36.28
CA MET A 1 -56.87 -47.74 -37.40
C MET A 1 -55.95 -46.58 -37.83
N ARG A 2 -55.33 -46.76 -38.99
CA ARG A 2 -55.32 -45.92 -40.19
C ARG A 2 -55.06 -44.42 -39.93
N SER A 3 -54.11 -43.68 -40.50
CA SER A 3 -53.69 -43.72 -41.91
C SER A 3 -52.44 -42.83 -42.07
N SER A 4 -51.50 -43.30 -42.90
CA SER A 4 -50.44 -42.55 -43.57
C SER A 4 -50.97 -41.33 -44.32
N ILE A 5 -50.10 -40.27 -44.45
CA ILE A 5 -49.83 -39.65 -45.78
C ILE A 5 -48.44 -38.97 -45.73
N ALA A 6 -47.58 -39.41 -46.61
CA ALA A 6 -46.34 -38.77 -47.02
C ALA A 6 -46.62 -37.68 -48.09
N LYS A 7 -45.83 -36.60 -48.12
CA LYS A 7 -45.49 -35.83 -49.37
C LYS A 7 -44.24 -34.95 -49.04
N THR A 8 -43.12 -35.34 -49.54
CA THR A 8 -42.43 -34.92 -50.78
C THR A 8 -41.91 -33.47 -50.78
N ALA A 9 -40.56 -33.39 -50.72
CA ALA A 9 -39.63 -32.61 -51.55
C ALA A 9 -39.73 -31.07 -51.55
N GLY A 10 -38.63 -30.46 -51.25
CA GLY A 10 -38.30 -29.08 -51.55
C GLY A 10 -36.87 -28.77 -51.19
N LEU A 11 -35.92 -29.20 -52.06
CA LEU A 11 -34.50 -28.85 -51.99
C LEU A 11 -34.31 -27.40 -52.46
N LEU A 12 -33.98 -26.47 -51.56
CA LEU A 12 -33.51 -25.14 -51.92
C LEU A 12 -32.11 -24.95 -51.38
N LEU A 13 -31.13 -25.06 -52.26
CA LEU A 13 -29.75 -24.60 -52.02
C LEU A 13 -29.74 -23.07 -51.96
N LEU A 14 -29.50 -22.51 -50.79
CA LEU A 14 -29.09 -21.12 -50.65
C LEU A 14 -27.62 -21.09 -50.25
N ILE A 15 -26.79 -20.76 -51.26
CA ILE A 15 -25.39 -20.40 -51.08
C ILE A 15 -25.39 -19.01 -50.42
N GLY A 16 -25.23 -18.97 -49.15
CA GLY A 16 -25.03 -17.73 -48.37
C GLY A 16 -23.56 -17.60 -47.99
N GLY A 17 -22.90 -16.57 -48.53
CA GLY A 17 -21.47 -16.30 -48.34
C GLY A 17 -21.11 -16.13 -46.87
N ILE A 18 -20.05 -16.83 -46.48
CA ILE A 18 -19.39 -16.63 -45.18
C ILE A 18 -18.59 -15.33 -45.27
N GLY A 19 -19.22 -14.25 -44.85
CA GLY A 19 -18.51 -13.01 -44.60
C GLY A 19 -17.59 -13.18 -43.40
N LEU A 20 -16.28 -13.37 -43.61
CA LEU A 20 -15.27 -13.23 -42.58
C LEU A 20 -15.23 -11.78 -42.10
N CYS A 21 -15.96 -11.46 -41.05
CA CYS A 21 -15.71 -10.24 -40.29
C CYS A 21 -14.38 -10.40 -39.56
N LEU A 22 -13.30 -9.95 -40.21
CA LEU A 22 -12.03 -9.70 -39.54
C LEU A 22 -12.23 -8.54 -38.56
N TRP A 23 -12.53 -8.86 -37.30
CA TRP A 23 -12.47 -7.89 -36.23
C TRP A 23 -10.98 -7.53 -36.00
N ASN A 24 -10.56 -6.45 -36.64
CA ASN A 24 -9.33 -5.78 -36.30
C ASN A 24 -9.53 -5.18 -34.90
N THR A 25 -9.26 -5.92 -33.82
CA THR A 25 -9.09 -5.36 -32.49
C THR A 25 -7.76 -4.63 -32.45
N SER A 26 -7.77 -3.38 -32.87
CA SER A 26 -6.67 -2.46 -32.58
C SER A 26 -6.62 -2.30 -31.07
N TRP A 27 -5.80 -3.07 -30.39
CA TRP A 27 -5.48 -2.86 -28.99
C TRP A 27 -4.69 -1.56 -28.91
N SER A 28 -5.40 -0.45 -28.67
CA SER A 28 -4.78 0.82 -28.35
C SER A 28 -4.04 0.61 -27.02
N ALA A 29 -2.71 0.63 -27.04
CA ALA A 29 -1.94 0.59 -25.82
C ALA A 29 -2.38 1.77 -24.95
N ALA A 30 -2.82 1.49 -23.73
CA ALA A 30 -3.14 2.53 -22.77
C ALA A 30 -1.96 3.49 -22.65
N PRO A 31 -2.18 4.80 -22.55
CA PRO A 31 -1.11 5.76 -22.42
C PRO A 31 -0.26 5.35 -21.20
N LYS A 32 1.05 5.16 -21.42
CA LYS A 32 1.99 4.95 -20.31
C LYS A 32 1.89 6.18 -19.43
N SER A 33 1.38 6.03 -18.21
CA SER A 33 1.41 7.12 -17.24
C SER A 33 2.88 7.48 -17.07
N ASN A 34 3.22 8.76 -17.23
CA ASN A 34 4.52 9.29 -16.89
C ASN A 34 4.62 9.37 -15.35
N ALA A 35 4.56 8.21 -14.69
CA ALA A 35 4.83 8.13 -13.28
C ALA A 35 6.31 8.51 -13.09
N THR A 36 6.56 9.67 -12.52
CA THR A 36 7.90 10.09 -12.10
C THR A 36 8.47 8.99 -11.20
N ALA A 37 9.71 8.58 -11.45
CA ALA A 37 10.38 7.61 -10.60
C ALA A 37 10.32 8.07 -9.13
N PRO A 38 10.12 7.15 -8.17
CA PRO A 38 10.11 7.51 -6.76
C PRO A 38 11.45 8.18 -6.38
N SER A 39 11.38 9.18 -5.51
CA SER A 39 12.60 9.83 -4.99
C SER A 39 13.48 8.81 -4.26
N GLN A 40 14.78 9.10 -4.14
CA GLN A 40 15.69 8.24 -3.38
C GLN A 40 15.18 8.07 -1.94
N LEU A 41 14.76 9.15 -1.28
CA LEU A 41 14.20 9.09 0.07
C LEU A 41 12.97 8.15 0.15
N ALA A 42 12.08 8.17 -0.85
CA ALA A 42 10.93 7.26 -0.88
C ALA A 42 11.35 5.79 -0.97
N GLN A 43 12.46 5.49 -1.64
CA GLN A 43 13.03 4.15 -1.71
C GLN A 43 13.72 3.78 -0.39
N ASP A 44 14.46 4.71 0.19
CA ASP A 44 15.19 4.51 1.44
C ASP A 44 14.26 4.33 2.65
N MET A 45 13.04 4.84 2.60
CA MET A 45 12.04 4.63 3.66
C MET A 45 11.51 3.19 3.70
N ILE A 46 11.43 2.52 2.56
CA ILE A 46 10.83 1.18 2.48
C ILE A 46 11.61 0.20 3.36
N GLY A 47 10.88 -0.57 4.17
CA GLY A 47 11.46 -1.58 5.06
C GLY A 47 10.82 -1.62 6.44
N THR A 48 11.52 -2.26 7.35
CA THR A 48 11.13 -2.44 8.75
C THR A 48 12.06 -1.65 9.66
N TRP A 49 11.47 -0.89 10.56
CA TRP A 49 12.16 0.01 11.45
C TRP A 49 11.77 -0.23 12.90
N ILE A 50 12.70 -0.06 13.83
CA ILE A 50 12.45 -0.11 15.27
C ILE A 50 12.73 1.24 15.91
N LEU A 51 11.83 1.71 16.78
CA LEU A 51 12.01 2.95 17.54
C LEU A 51 13.16 2.79 18.54
N VAL A 52 14.09 3.74 18.51
CA VAL A 52 15.26 3.77 19.41
C VAL A 52 15.35 5.04 20.24
N GLY A 53 14.38 5.95 20.15
CA GLY A 53 14.33 7.15 20.98
C GLY A 53 14.05 8.43 20.22
N GLU A 54 14.60 9.52 20.72
CA GLU A 54 14.50 10.87 20.15
C GLU A 54 15.89 11.39 19.75
N PRO A 55 16.00 12.41 18.90
CA PRO A 55 17.29 13.05 18.59
C PRO A 55 18.00 13.50 19.87
N GLY A 56 19.25 13.04 20.03
CA GLY A 56 20.06 13.32 21.23
C GLY A 56 19.81 12.38 22.42
N ALA A 57 18.81 11.49 22.34
CA ALA A 57 18.49 10.51 23.39
C ALA A 57 18.24 9.11 22.79
N VAL A 58 19.09 8.71 21.84
CA VAL A 58 18.98 7.40 21.18
C VAL A 58 19.51 6.31 22.10
N THR A 59 18.75 5.23 22.24
CA THR A 59 19.12 4.02 22.99
C THR A 59 19.36 2.84 22.04
N GLU A 60 19.79 1.71 22.57
CA GLU A 60 19.76 0.46 21.83
C GLU A 60 18.31 0.01 21.58
N ALA A 61 18.10 -0.73 20.49
CA ALA A 61 16.81 -1.31 20.20
C ALA A 61 16.40 -2.30 21.31
N PRO A 62 15.16 -2.21 21.82
CA PRO A 62 14.72 -3.13 22.86
C PRO A 62 14.65 -4.56 22.33
N ALA A 63 15.10 -5.52 23.12
CA ALA A 63 15.10 -6.94 22.75
C ALA A 63 13.67 -7.51 22.60
N THR A 64 12.71 -6.96 23.31
CA THR A 64 11.28 -7.37 23.28
C THR A 64 10.37 -6.15 23.42
N GLY A 65 9.15 -6.22 22.85
CA GLY A 65 8.15 -5.18 22.98
C GLY A 65 8.50 -3.85 22.28
N GLY A 66 9.49 -3.86 21.41
CA GLY A 66 9.88 -2.70 20.64
C GLY A 66 8.75 -2.21 19.72
N ARG A 67 8.65 -0.88 19.55
CA ARG A 67 7.74 -0.30 18.59
C ARG A 67 8.33 -0.45 17.20
N LEU A 68 7.60 -1.13 16.32
CA LEU A 68 7.99 -1.36 14.92
C LEU A 68 7.18 -0.46 14.00
N LYS A 69 7.84 0.03 12.95
CA LYS A 69 7.21 0.77 11.86
C LYS A 69 7.58 0.12 10.53
N PHE A 70 6.59 -0.06 9.68
CA PHE A 70 6.74 -0.71 8.38
C PHE A 70 6.35 0.28 7.29
N PHE A 71 7.16 0.34 6.25
CA PHE A 71 6.86 1.12 5.06
C PHE A 71 6.84 0.24 3.82
N THR A 72 5.82 0.43 3.03
CA THR A 72 5.75 -0.01 1.64
C THR A 72 5.82 1.22 0.74
N ARG A 73 5.51 1.08 -0.55
CA ARG A 73 5.55 2.20 -1.48
C ARG A 73 4.66 3.39 -1.09
N ASN A 74 3.50 3.15 -0.52
CA ASN A 74 2.49 4.17 -0.21
C ASN A 74 1.68 3.90 1.06
N HIS A 75 2.00 2.82 1.79
CA HIS A 75 1.37 2.49 3.06
C HIS A 75 2.41 2.39 4.16
N TRP A 76 1.97 2.66 5.35
CA TRP A 76 2.75 2.50 6.57
C TRP A 76 1.89 1.84 7.65
N CYS A 77 2.53 1.19 8.58
CA CYS A 77 1.89 0.85 9.84
C CYS A 77 2.90 0.84 10.98
N ILE A 78 2.39 1.03 12.18
CA ILE A 78 3.14 0.94 13.41
C ILE A 78 2.50 -0.12 14.30
N THR A 79 3.33 -0.87 15.03
CA THR A 79 2.86 -1.86 16.00
C THR A 79 3.80 -1.95 17.18
N GLN A 80 3.25 -2.23 18.35
CA GLN A 80 4.02 -2.49 19.56
C GLN A 80 3.28 -3.52 20.41
N ALA A 81 4.02 -4.53 20.86
CA ALA A 81 3.51 -5.50 21.81
C ALA A 81 3.89 -5.12 23.24
N ASP A 82 3.09 -5.55 24.20
CA ASP A 82 3.47 -5.60 25.61
C ASP A 82 4.63 -6.59 25.78
N PRO A 83 5.78 -6.16 26.33
CA PRO A 83 6.95 -7.03 26.44
C PRO A 83 6.77 -8.21 27.40
N THR A 84 5.76 -8.18 28.25
CA THR A 84 5.47 -9.25 29.25
C THR A 84 4.61 -10.37 28.72
N ASN A 85 3.66 -10.08 27.85
CA ASN A 85 2.65 -11.05 27.43
C ASN A 85 2.48 -11.16 25.91
N GLY A 86 3.15 -10.30 25.13
CA GLY A 86 3.11 -10.31 23.66
C GLY A 86 1.81 -9.75 23.04
N VAL A 87 0.87 -9.27 23.85
CA VAL A 87 -0.38 -8.67 23.33
C VAL A 87 -0.08 -7.34 22.66
N VAL A 88 -0.65 -7.12 21.47
CA VAL A 88 -0.49 -5.85 20.75
C VAL A 88 -1.24 -4.74 21.48
N ILE A 89 -0.49 -3.82 22.07
CA ILE A 89 -1.02 -2.68 22.84
C ILE A 89 -1.12 -1.40 22.02
N TYR A 90 -0.38 -1.30 20.90
CA TYR A 90 -0.36 -0.14 20.04
C TYR A 90 -0.32 -0.58 18.58
N HIS A 91 -1.29 -0.17 17.78
CA HIS A 91 -1.33 -0.50 16.36
C HIS A 91 -2.22 0.46 15.59
N HIS A 92 -1.67 1.07 14.56
CA HIS A 92 -2.41 1.84 13.58
C HIS A 92 -1.58 1.99 12.30
N GLY A 93 -2.22 2.44 11.25
CA GLY A 93 -1.57 2.65 9.97
C GLY A 93 -2.53 3.20 8.93
N GLY A 94 -2.02 3.29 7.72
CA GLY A 94 -2.76 3.83 6.58
C GLY A 94 -1.84 4.17 5.43
N THR A 95 -2.18 5.23 4.74
CA THR A 95 -1.40 5.75 3.61
C THR A 95 -0.50 6.90 4.02
N TYR A 96 0.50 7.20 3.20
CA TYR A 96 1.33 8.37 3.36
C TYR A 96 1.61 9.07 2.03
N THR A 97 1.99 10.34 2.15
CA THR A 97 2.54 11.12 1.04
C THR A 97 3.91 11.65 1.40
N LEU A 98 4.76 11.82 0.38
CA LEU A 98 6.11 12.37 0.52
C LEU A 98 6.34 13.41 -0.58
N SER A 99 6.76 14.61 -0.19
CA SER A 99 7.14 15.71 -1.08
C SER A 99 8.43 16.35 -0.59
N GLY A 100 9.54 16.04 -1.26
CA GLY A 100 10.86 16.33 -0.70
C GLY A 100 11.08 15.54 0.58
N ASP A 101 11.32 16.23 1.69
CA ASP A 101 11.42 15.70 3.06
C ASP A 101 10.12 15.86 3.87
N GLN A 102 9.09 16.48 3.29
CA GLN A 102 7.78 16.63 3.91
C GLN A 102 7.01 15.31 3.81
N TYR A 103 6.78 14.68 4.94
CA TYR A 103 6.11 13.39 5.06
C TYR A 103 4.81 13.56 5.85
N ALA A 104 3.71 13.04 5.31
CA ALA A 104 2.40 13.11 5.95
C ALA A 104 1.77 11.71 6.05
N GLU A 105 1.49 11.27 7.28
CA GLU A 105 0.81 10.01 7.60
C GLU A 105 -0.69 10.24 7.75
N THR A 106 -1.51 9.54 6.97
CA THR A 106 -2.95 9.49 7.18
C THR A 106 -3.31 8.16 7.85
N ILE A 107 -3.99 8.24 9.01
CA ILE A 107 -4.38 7.08 9.80
C ILE A 107 -5.74 6.59 9.30
N GLU A 108 -5.80 5.39 8.74
CA GLU A 108 -7.01 4.78 8.17
C GLU A 108 -7.59 3.68 9.06
N TYR A 109 -6.74 3.01 9.84
CA TYR A 109 -7.13 1.96 10.76
C TYR A 109 -6.29 2.02 12.04
N ALA A 110 -6.84 1.49 13.13
CA ALA A 110 -6.20 1.47 14.43
C ALA A 110 -6.80 0.37 15.32
N ASN A 111 -6.04 -0.06 16.34
CA ASN A 111 -6.62 -0.84 17.43
C ASN A 111 -7.37 0.08 18.42
N GLU A 112 -8.01 -0.50 19.43
CA GLU A 112 -8.82 0.26 20.39
C GLU A 112 -8.03 1.38 21.09
N ASN A 113 -6.77 1.12 21.48
CA ASN A 113 -5.95 2.09 22.20
C ASN A 113 -5.55 3.31 21.34
N THR A 114 -5.56 3.17 20.03
CA THR A 114 -5.18 4.24 19.08
C THR A 114 -6.35 4.69 18.20
N ARG A 115 -7.57 4.23 18.47
CA ARG A 115 -8.78 4.52 17.68
C ARG A 115 -9.05 6.02 17.52
N CYS A 116 -8.69 6.83 18.51
CA CYS A 116 -8.84 8.28 18.47
C CYS A 116 -8.00 8.98 17.37
N LEU A 117 -7.04 8.25 16.77
CA LEU A 117 -6.19 8.74 15.68
C LEU A 117 -6.80 8.55 14.28
N ILE A 118 -7.80 7.69 14.12
CA ILE A 118 -8.42 7.42 12.82
C ILE A 118 -8.91 8.72 12.15
N LYS A 119 -8.64 8.87 10.87
CA LYS A 119 -8.90 10.05 10.03
C LYS A 119 -8.05 11.28 10.35
N LYS A 120 -7.07 11.17 11.24
CA LYS A 120 -6.09 12.23 11.44
C LYS A 120 -4.94 12.09 10.43
N THR A 121 -4.34 13.23 10.13
CA THR A 121 -3.08 13.30 9.37
C THR A 121 -2.04 13.95 10.26
N HIS A 122 -0.87 13.33 10.36
CA HIS A 122 0.27 13.87 11.09
C HIS A 122 1.38 14.21 10.10
N ASN A 123 1.96 15.38 10.25
CA ASN A 123 2.99 15.91 9.36
C ASN A 123 4.35 15.87 10.03
N PHE A 124 5.37 15.57 9.24
CA PHE A 124 6.75 15.44 9.70
C PHE A 124 7.74 15.91 8.65
N ASN A 125 8.93 16.28 9.08
CA ASN A 125 10.12 16.20 8.25
C ASN A 125 10.79 14.85 8.48
N ILE A 126 11.16 14.16 7.41
CA ILE A 126 11.78 12.85 7.47
C ILE A 126 13.15 12.89 6.79
N LYS A 127 14.13 12.20 7.41
CA LYS A 127 15.47 12.03 6.88
C LYS A 127 15.90 10.59 7.09
N VAL A 128 16.52 9.98 6.08
CA VAL A 128 17.13 8.66 6.18
C VAL A 128 18.62 8.78 5.87
N GLU A 129 19.46 8.31 6.78
CA GLU A 129 20.91 8.26 6.66
C GLU A 129 21.40 6.85 6.99
N GLY A 130 21.69 6.05 5.96
CA GLY A 130 22.01 4.63 6.12
C GLY A 130 20.86 3.88 6.81
N ASP A 131 21.13 3.29 7.96
CA ASP A 131 20.15 2.51 8.74
C ASP A 131 19.46 3.36 9.83
N THR A 132 19.53 4.68 9.74
CA THR A 132 18.89 5.58 10.69
C THR A 132 17.88 6.45 9.98
N MET A 133 16.64 6.46 10.47
CA MET A 133 15.59 7.37 10.04
C MET A 133 15.24 8.30 11.20
N THR A 134 15.27 9.61 10.92
CA THR A 134 14.80 10.65 11.86
C THR A 134 13.51 11.24 11.33
N GLN A 135 12.49 11.29 12.18
CA GLN A 135 11.18 11.83 11.90
C GLN A 135 10.89 12.95 12.90
N VAL A 136 10.74 14.16 12.41
CA VAL A 136 10.50 15.36 13.25
C VAL A 136 9.07 15.84 13.05
N GLY A 137 8.27 15.83 14.10
CA GLY A 137 6.86 16.23 14.07
C GLY A 137 6.67 17.73 13.78
N HIS A 138 5.69 18.04 12.91
CA HIS A 138 5.14 19.36 12.67
C HIS A 138 3.76 19.45 13.32
N ASP A 139 3.55 20.38 14.21
CA ASP A 139 2.27 20.56 14.92
C ASP A 139 1.80 19.32 15.68
N ASN A 140 2.74 18.44 16.01
CA ASN A 140 2.54 17.24 16.83
C ASN A 140 3.80 16.93 17.64
N PRO A 141 3.70 16.20 18.77
CA PRO A 141 4.82 15.97 19.68
C PRO A 141 5.77 14.86 19.25
N TRP A 142 5.49 14.15 18.18
CA TRP A 142 6.25 12.94 17.83
C TRP A 142 7.50 13.31 17.03
N THR A 143 8.63 13.37 17.76
CA THR A 143 9.96 13.45 17.16
C THR A 143 10.70 12.19 17.54
N GLU A 144 11.08 11.39 16.54
CA GLU A 144 11.46 9.99 16.74
C GLU A 144 12.68 9.63 15.91
N VAL A 145 13.53 8.75 16.46
CA VAL A 145 14.65 8.12 15.77
C VAL A 145 14.39 6.61 15.68
N TRP A 146 14.54 6.11 14.47
CA TRP A 146 14.28 4.72 14.10
C TRP A 146 15.54 4.08 13.55
N LYS A 147 15.77 2.81 13.85
CA LYS A 147 16.83 1.99 13.25
C LYS A 147 16.21 0.97 12.31
N ARG A 148 16.88 0.76 11.18
CA ARG A 148 16.48 -0.26 10.21
C ARG A 148 16.74 -1.66 10.80
N LEU A 149 15.77 -2.55 10.62
CA LEU A 149 15.91 -3.98 10.90
C LEU A 149 16.18 -4.77 9.63
N GLU A 150 15.49 -4.40 8.53
CA GLU A 150 15.61 -5.03 7.21
C GLU A 150 15.32 -4.02 6.10
#